data_679e346b5a91de15f815f81820573991
#
_entry.id   679e346b5a91de15f815f81820573991
#
_cell.length_a   1.000
_cell.length_b   1.000
_cell.length_c   1.000
_cell.angle_alpha   90.00
_cell.angle_beta   90.00
_cell.angle_gamma   90.00
#
_symmetry.space_group_name_H-M   'P 1'
#
loop_
_entity.id
_entity.type
_entity.pdbx_description
1 polymer ?
#
loop_
_entity_poly.entity_id
_entity_poly.type
_entity_poly.pdbx_seq_one_letter_code
_entity_poly.pdbx_strand_id
1 'polypeptide(L)'
;MPESPALVVFYGGTGDSPVERTVDDARLSAALDAAEAAREGGIDRAIFVTDQSDLAVDLAGVAVDISAEPFHFGRRLADVVRRRQLDAVIYAGAGSVPLFAADDFREVASRLARGVIVTNNSFSSDLVAFPANEPALAAVERVERDNALARALSEAGLPVDELARTVTTQMDIDSPSDLLVLGLTGEGGPRLREHLAGLPPDTALYARTLPLFTDRASQIVVAGRVGSHSWAYLERETACRVRLFAEERGMEADGRAEAGAARSLLGFFLESVGLDRFFETLSELGDAAFIDTRVLLGHKRIAASRQDRFLSDLGEPDAISEPFLRDFTRSALAAPLPVLLGGHSLMSGGLMALNEHAWALSEQGA
;
A
#
# COMPACT_ATOMS: atom_id res chain seq x y z
N MET A 1 20.68 -28.90 5.83
CA MET A 1 19.99 -27.69 6.31
C MET A 1 19.03 -27.33 5.18
N PRO A 2 17.77 -26.95 5.47
CA PRO A 2 16.96 -26.40 4.39
C PRO A 2 17.73 -25.24 3.74
N GLU A 3 17.68 -25.14 2.40
CA GLU A 3 18.29 -24.00 1.71
C GLU A 3 17.64 -22.69 2.20
N SER A 4 18.42 -21.59 2.18
CA SER A 4 17.91 -20.26 2.50
C SER A 4 16.71 -19.95 1.56
N PRO A 5 15.63 -19.34 2.05
CA PRO A 5 14.51 -18.96 1.17
C PRO A 5 14.98 -18.00 0.08
N ALA A 6 14.22 -17.92 -1.01
CA ALA A 6 14.43 -16.91 -2.03
C ALA A 6 13.36 -15.81 -1.92
N LEU A 7 13.76 -14.55 -2.07
CA LEU A 7 12.84 -13.44 -2.26
C LEU A 7 12.35 -13.42 -3.72
N VAL A 8 11.04 -13.46 -3.93
CA VAL A 8 10.42 -13.36 -5.25
C VAL A 8 9.58 -12.10 -5.30
N VAL A 9 10.00 -11.14 -6.10
CA VAL A 9 9.34 -9.84 -6.25
C VAL A 9 8.64 -9.78 -7.59
N PHE A 10 7.33 -9.49 -7.56
CA PHE A 10 6.60 -9.22 -8.80
C PHE A 10 6.56 -7.71 -9.05
N TYR A 11 7.12 -7.32 -10.19
CA TYR A 11 7.17 -5.95 -10.66
C TYR A 11 6.51 -5.84 -12.03
N GLY A 12 5.36 -5.20 -12.09
CA GLY A 12 4.64 -4.85 -13.32
C GLY A 12 4.37 -3.36 -13.37
N GLY A 13 4.30 -2.79 -14.58
CA GLY A 13 3.97 -1.40 -14.77
C GLY A 13 2.54 -1.08 -14.34
N THR A 14 2.32 0.12 -13.80
CA THR A 14 0.98 0.60 -13.45
C THR A 14 0.30 1.34 -14.62
N GLY A 15 1.08 1.86 -15.56
CA GLY A 15 0.62 2.54 -16.77
C GLY A 15 1.70 3.43 -17.42
N ASP A 16 1.30 4.18 -18.46
CA ASP A 16 2.23 4.93 -19.31
C ASP A 16 2.24 6.44 -19.04
N SER A 17 1.37 6.95 -18.19
CA SER A 17 1.36 8.38 -17.86
C SER A 17 2.56 8.77 -16.99
N PRO A 18 2.98 10.03 -17.00
CA PRO A 18 4.10 10.49 -16.15
C PRO A 18 3.90 10.16 -14.66
N VAL A 19 2.70 10.37 -14.11
CA VAL A 19 2.42 10.11 -12.71
C VAL A 19 2.42 8.62 -12.38
N GLU A 20 1.97 7.76 -13.29
CA GLU A 20 2.05 6.30 -13.13
C GLU A 20 3.50 5.82 -13.14
N ARG A 21 4.32 6.31 -14.08
CA ARG A 21 5.76 6.00 -14.11
C ARG A 21 6.48 6.44 -12.84
N THR A 22 6.14 7.60 -12.28
CA THR A 22 6.72 8.05 -11.00
C THR A 22 6.47 7.05 -9.87
N VAL A 23 5.26 6.50 -9.78
CA VAL A 23 4.93 5.46 -8.79
C VAL A 23 5.68 4.16 -9.09
N ASP A 24 5.77 3.75 -10.36
CA ASP A 24 6.49 2.54 -10.77
C ASP A 24 7.99 2.62 -10.46
N ASP A 25 8.63 3.76 -10.74
CA ASP A 25 10.05 3.98 -10.42
C ASP A 25 10.30 3.95 -8.90
N ALA A 26 9.39 4.49 -8.10
CA ALA A 26 9.45 4.40 -6.64
C ALA A 26 9.29 2.96 -6.15
N ARG A 27 8.34 2.20 -6.72
CA ARG A 27 8.15 0.77 -6.41
C ARG A 27 9.37 -0.06 -6.77
N LEU A 28 10.00 0.21 -7.92
CA LEU A 28 11.25 -0.45 -8.31
C LEU A 28 12.37 -0.12 -7.32
N SER A 29 12.52 1.15 -6.94
CA SER A 29 13.52 1.58 -5.96
C SER A 29 13.32 0.89 -4.62
N ALA A 30 12.08 0.82 -4.12
CA ALA A 30 11.73 0.10 -2.89
C ALA A 30 12.02 -1.41 -2.99
N ALA A 31 11.70 -2.03 -4.13
CA ALA A 31 11.97 -3.45 -4.36
C ALA A 31 13.47 -3.77 -4.39
N LEU A 32 14.30 -2.90 -4.97
CA LEU A 32 15.75 -3.04 -4.97
C LEU A 32 16.34 -2.88 -3.55
N ASP A 33 15.82 -1.93 -2.77
CA ASP A 33 16.19 -1.77 -1.36
C ASP A 33 15.78 -3.01 -0.54
N ALA A 34 14.58 -3.54 -0.77
CA ALA A 34 14.11 -4.77 -0.12
C ALA A 34 14.98 -5.99 -0.48
N ALA A 35 15.44 -6.11 -1.75
CA ALA A 35 16.35 -7.19 -2.16
C ALA A 35 17.73 -7.08 -1.48
N GLU A 36 18.24 -5.86 -1.28
CA GLU A 36 19.49 -5.63 -0.56
C GLU A 36 19.33 -5.92 0.93
N ALA A 37 18.27 -5.44 1.57
CA ALA A 37 17.96 -5.74 2.95
C ALA A 37 17.76 -7.26 3.18
N ALA A 38 17.10 -7.95 2.26
CA ALA A 38 16.94 -9.40 2.31
C ALA A 38 18.31 -10.12 2.27
N ARG A 39 19.22 -9.71 1.37
CA ARG A 39 20.58 -10.25 1.28
C ARG A 39 21.37 -10.02 2.58
N GLU A 40 21.27 -8.83 3.17
CA GLU A 40 21.89 -8.54 4.46
C GLU A 40 21.25 -9.35 5.61
N GLY A 41 19.97 -9.70 5.46
CA GLY A 41 19.23 -10.61 6.34
C GLY A 41 19.57 -12.09 6.17
N GLY A 42 20.46 -12.45 5.19
CA GLY A 42 20.87 -13.82 4.92
C GLY A 42 20.06 -14.55 3.85
N ILE A 43 19.33 -13.80 3.02
CA ILE A 43 18.54 -14.32 1.88
C ILE A 43 19.29 -13.96 0.60
N ASP A 44 20.20 -14.83 0.16
CA ASP A 44 21.17 -14.54 -0.89
C ASP A 44 20.58 -14.52 -2.32
N ARG A 45 19.34 -14.99 -2.50
CA ARG A 45 18.68 -15.11 -3.81
C ARG A 45 17.46 -14.21 -3.86
N ALA A 46 17.42 -13.29 -4.83
CA ALA A 46 16.22 -12.54 -5.19
C ALA A 46 15.88 -12.73 -6.67
N ILE A 47 14.59 -12.82 -6.99
CA ILE A 47 14.09 -13.03 -8.36
C ILE A 47 13.03 -11.98 -8.63
N PHE A 48 13.31 -11.09 -9.57
CA PHE A 48 12.35 -10.09 -10.06
C PHE A 48 11.58 -10.70 -11.23
N VAL A 49 10.28 -10.86 -11.05
CA VAL A 49 9.36 -11.34 -12.08
C VAL A 49 8.66 -10.14 -12.70
N THR A 50 8.85 -9.91 -13.98
CA THR A 50 8.35 -8.71 -14.66
C THR A 50 7.86 -9.02 -16.08
N ASP A 51 7.00 -8.16 -16.61
CA ASP A 51 6.61 -8.11 -18.03
C ASP A 51 7.49 -7.12 -18.84
N GLN A 52 8.33 -6.35 -18.19
CA GLN A 52 9.22 -5.38 -18.81
C GLN A 52 10.48 -6.07 -19.33
N SER A 53 10.58 -6.26 -20.65
CA SER A 53 11.68 -6.99 -21.28
C SER A 53 13.04 -6.28 -21.22
N ASP A 54 13.04 -4.98 -20.97
CA ASP A 54 14.21 -4.11 -20.88
C ASP A 54 14.64 -3.79 -19.44
N LEU A 55 13.94 -4.36 -18.44
CA LEU A 55 14.32 -4.17 -17.04
C LEU A 55 15.72 -4.75 -16.80
N ALA A 56 16.68 -3.86 -16.57
CA ALA A 56 18.02 -4.21 -16.17
C ALA A 56 18.20 -3.98 -14.66
N VAL A 57 18.53 -5.02 -13.92
CA VAL A 57 18.84 -4.94 -12.48
C VAL A 57 20.30 -5.28 -12.27
N ASP A 58 21.10 -4.28 -11.91
CA ASP A 58 22.52 -4.47 -11.55
C ASP A 58 22.66 -4.54 -10.02
N LEU A 59 22.23 -5.66 -9.46
CA LEU A 59 22.33 -5.94 -8.03
C LEU A 59 22.77 -7.40 -7.82
N ALA A 60 23.81 -7.61 -7.03
CA ALA A 60 24.34 -8.93 -6.74
C ALA A 60 23.27 -9.85 -6.10
N GLY A 61 23.15 -11.08 -6.60
CA GLY A 61 22.18 -12.07 -6.11
C GLY A 61 20.77 -11.90 -6.68
N VAL A 62 20.52 -10.89 -7.53
CA VAL A 62 19.23 -10.68 -8.20
C VAL A 62 19.23 -11.29 -9.60
N ALA A 63 18.18 -12.05 -9.90
CA ALA A 63 17.87 -12.55 -11.24
C ALA A 63 16.57 -11.92 -11.74
N VAL A 64 16.52 -11.59 -13.02
CA VAL A 64 15.28 -11.15 -13.68
C VAL A 64 14.65 -12.32 -14.40
N ASP A 65 13.35 -12.46 -14.32
CA ASP A 65 12.53 -13.49 -14.93
C ASP A 65 11.37 -12.83 -15.71
N ILE A 66 11.48 -12.83 -17.05
CA ILE A 66 10.51 -12.17 -17.90
C ILE A 66 9.25 -13.02 -18.02
N SER A 67 8.09 -12.42 -17.72
CA SER A 67 6.79 -13.05 -17.88
C SER A 67 6.32 -13.02 -19.32
N ALA A 68 5.75 -14.14 -19.78
CA ALA A 68 5.02 -14.20 -21.05
C ALA A 68 3.51 -14.07 -20.81
N GLU A 69 2.83 -13.47 -21.74
CA GLU A 69 1.37 -13.43 -21.76
C GLU A 69 0.76 -14.80 -22.18
N PRO A 70 -0.45 -15.17 -21.69
CA PRO A 70 -1.26 -14.41 -20.74
C PRO A 70 -0.76 -14.54 -19.31
N PHE A 71 -0.77 -13.42 -18.57
CA PHE A 71 -0.36 -13.39 -17.17
C PHE A 71 -1.44 -13.99 -16.26
N HIS A 72 -1.01 -14.82 -15.29
CA HIS A 72 -1.82 -15.33 -14.20
C HIS A 72 -0.92 -15.45 -12.97
N PHE A 73 -1.23 -14.70 -11.94
CA PHE A 73 -0.37 -14.55 -10.77
C PHE A 73 0.14 -15.89 -10.20
N GLY A 74 -0.78 -16.73 -9.76
CA GLY A 74 -0.41 -17.97 -9.06
C GLY A 74 0.32 -18.97 -9.95
N ARG A 75 -0.10 -19.14 -11.20
CA ARG A 75 0.60 -20.01 -12.17
C ARG A 75 2.01 -19.51 -12.42
N ARG A 76 2.16 -18.20 -12.54
CA ARG A 76 3.47 -17.58 -12.76
C ARG A 76 4.39 -17.76 -11.55
N LEU A 77 3.88 -17.54 -10.34
CA LEU A 77 4.64 -17.75 -9.11
C LEU A 77 5.07 -19.22 -8.97
N ALA A 78 4.16 -20.18 -9.14
CA ALA A 78 4.47 -21.61 -9.06
C ALA A 78 5.47 -22.06 -10.13
N ASP A 79 5.35 -21.54 -11.36
CA ASP A 79 6.30 -21.81 -12.46
C ASP A 79 7.72 -21.32 -12.12
N VAL A 80 7.86 -20.09 -11.63
CA VAL A 80 9.16 -19.54 -11.19
C VAL A 80 9.75 -20.40 -10.08
N VAL A 81 8.96 -20.76 -9.08
CA VAL A 81 9.40 -21.59 -7.95
C VAL A 81 9.93 -22.95 -8.43
N ARG A 82 9.19 -23.64 -9.32
CA ARG A 82 9.62 -24.95 -9.85
C ARG A 82 10.85 -24.84 -10.74
N ARG A 83 10.87 -23.90 -11.69
CA ARG A 83 12.00 -23.72 -12.61
C ARG A 83 13.30 -23.35 -11.87
N ARG A 84 13.19 -22.56 -10.81
CA ARG A 84 14.33 -22.13 -10.00
C ARG A 84 14.65 -23.11 -8.87
N GLN A 85 13.86 -24.17 -8.69
CA GLN A 85 14.03 -25.20 -7.67
C GLN A 85 14.12 -24.58 -6.26
N LEU A 86 13.13 -23.77 -5.90
CA LEU A 86 13.08 -23.09 -4.60
C LEU A 86 12.36 -23.97 -3.57
N ASP A 87 12.99 -24.22 -2.43
CA ASP A 87 12.40 -24.99 -1.33
C ASP A 87 11.52 -24.14 -0.41
N ALA A 88 11.79 -22.84 -0.37
CA ALA A 88 11.02 -21.85 0.40
C ALA A 88 11.06 -20.49 -0.31
N VAL A 89 9.95 -19.75 -0.21
CA VAL A 89 9.75 -18.49 -0.92
C VAL A 89 9.31 -17.42 0.05
N ILE A 90 9.83 -16.21 -0.11
CA ILE A 90 9.27 -14.97 0.41
C ILE A 90 8.76 -14.20 -0.82
N TYR A 91 7.44 -14.18 -1.02
CA TYR A 91 6.80 -13.38 -2.07
C TYR A 91 6.54 -11.97 -1.55
N ALA A 92 6.79 -10.96 -2.38
CA ALA A 92 6.37 -9.58 -2.17
C ALA A 92 6.00 -8.90 -3.50
N GLY A 93 5.02 -8.02 -3.50
CA GLY A 93 4.83 -7.04 -4.58
C GLY A 93 5.95 -5.99 -4.56
N ALA A 94 6.25 -5.36 -5.68
CA ALA A 94 7.37 -4.41 -5.74
C ALA A 94 7.20 -3.17 -4.84
N GLY A 95 5.96 -2.74 -4.60
CA GLY A 95 5.66 -1.63 -3.67
C GLY A 95 5.49 -2.06 -2.22
N SER A 96 5.44 -3.38 -1.97
CA SER A 96 5.16 -3.92 -0.65
C SER A 96 6.36 -3.77 0.29
N VAL A 97 6.06 -3.59 1.55
CA VAL A 97 7.03 -3.53 2.67
C VAL A 97 8.25 -2.63 2.41
N PRO A 98 8.07 -1.38 1.92
CA PRO A 98 9.18 -0.49 1.56
C PRO A 98 10.06 -0.09 2.75
N LEU A 99 9.64 -0.41 3.97
CA LEU A 99 10.33 -0.10 5.21
C LEU A 99 11.04 -1.31 5.84
N PHE A 100 10.99 -2.50 5.19
CA PHE A 100 11.68 -3.68 5.71
C PHE A 100 13.19 -3.50 5.69
N ALA A 101 13.81 -3.78 6.85
CA ALA A 101 15.25 -3.85 7.02
C ALA A 101 15.75 -5.32 7.07
N ALA A 102 17.05 -5.49 7.16
CA ALA A 102 17.69 -6.82 7.23
C ALA A 102 17.15 -7.69 8.39
N ASP A 103 16.84 -7.08 9.53
CA ASP A 103 16.30 -7.80 10.70
C ASP A 103 14.90 -8.33 10.46
N ASP A 104 14.05 -7.59 9.73
CA ASP A 104 12.70 -8.01 9.39
C ASP A 104 12.73 -9.25 8.47
N PHE A 105 13.58 -9.24 7.46
CA PHE A 105 13.77 -10.40 6.58
C PHE A 105 14.36 -11.61 7.33
N ARG A 106 15.26 -11.38 8.27
CA ARG A 106 15.81 -12.44 9.14
C ARG A 106 14.73 -13.04 10.02
N GLU A 107 13.84 -12.22 10.57
CA GLU A 107 12.71 -12.68 11.36
C GLU A 107 11.74 -13.50 10.51
N VAL A 108 11.36 -13.04 9.31
CA VAL A 108 10.52 -13.77 8.37
C VAL A 108 11.14 -15.13 8.03
N ALA A 109 12.43 -15.19 7.68
CA ALA A 109 13.12 -16.44 7.37
C ALA A 109 13.17 -17.41 8.57
N SER A 110 13.41 -16.88 9.78
CA SER A 110 13.42 -17.68 11.01
C SER A 110 12.05 -18.29 11.34
N ARG A 111 10.97 -17.53 11.14
CA ARG A 111 9.60 -18.03 11.33
C ARG A 111 9.23 -19.05 10.25
N LEU A 112 9.56 -18.77 8.99
CA LEU A 112 9.34 -19.68 7.85
C LEU A 112 10.03 -21.05 8.04
N ALA A 113 11.23 -21.07 8.63
CA ALA A 113 11.96 -22.30 8.92
C ALA A 113 11.21 -23.27 9.86
N ARG A 114 10.15 -22.83 10.54
CA ARG A 114 9.25 -23.67 11.33
C ARG A 114 8.17 -24.37 10.50
N GLY A 115 8.18 -24.19 9.18
CA GLY A 115 7.21 -24.79 8.25
C GLY A 115 5.83 -24.13 8.26
N VAL A 116 5.76 -22.85 8.64
CA VAL A 116 4.54 -22.05 8.66
C VAL A 116 4.50 -21.03 7.53
N ILE A 117 3.33 -20.52 7.20
CA ILE A 117 3.18 -19.31 6.37
C ILE A 117 3.49 -18.12 7.27
N VAL A 118 4.32 -17.17 6.78
CA VAL A 118 4.50 -15.88 7.43
C VAL A 118 3.94 -14.79 6.52
N THR A 119 3.08 -13.92 7.04
CA THR A 119 2.43 -12.86 6.24
C THR A 119 2.20 -11.60 7.05
N ASN A 120 2.14 -10.46 6.37
CA ASN A 120 1.75 -9.18 6.99
C ASN A 120 0.24 -9.07 7.22
N ASN A 121 -0.57 -9.83 6.46
CA ASN A 121 -2.02 -9.81 6.58
C ASN A 121 -2.63 -11.08 5.97
N SER A 122 -3.30 -11.90 6.77
CA SER A 122 -3.88 -13.17 6.32
C SER A 122 -5.05 -13.03 5.34
N PHE A 123 -5.71 -11.87 5.31
CA PHE A 123 -6.89 -11.64 4.47
C PHE A 123 -6.61 -10.87 3.19
N SER A 124 -5.56 -10.04 3.19
CA SER A 124 -5.12 -9.25 2.03
C SER A 124 -3.62 -9.07 2.16
N SER A 125 -2.88 -10.03 1.64
CA SER A 125 -1.44 -10.13 1.84
C SER A 125 -0.67 -9.41 0.74
N ASP A 126 0.32 -8.63 1.14
CA ASP A 126 1.28 -7.97 0.26
C ASP A 126 2.65 -8.65 0.34
N LEU A 127 2.91 -9.34 1.49
CA LEU A 127 4.06 -10.20 1.71
C LEU A 127 3.59 -11.56 2.22
N VAL A 128 4.08 -12.65 1.59
CA VAL A 128 3.79 -14.02 2.03
C VAL A 128 5.04 -14.89 1.90
N ALA A 129 5.52 -15.41 3.02
CA ALA A 129 6.57 -16.42 3.03
C ALA A 129 5.95 -17.82 3.27
N PHE A 130 6.37 -18.82 2.49
CA PHE A 130 5.81 -20.17 2.58
C PHE A 130 6.80 -21.26 2.15
N PRO A 131 6.70 -22.49 2.68
CA PRO A 131 7.47 -23.63 2.19
C PRO A 131 6.94 -24.06 0.82
N ALA A 132 7.83 -24.22 -0.18
CA ALA A 132 7.47 -24.46 -1.57
C ALA A 132 7.28 -25.95 -1.89
N ASN A 133 6.48 -26.66 -1.07
CA ASN A 133 6.12 -28.04 -1.33
C ASN A 133 4.95 -28.15 -2.35
N GLU A 134 4.75 -29.34 -2.94
CA GLU A 134 3.71 -29.52 -3.97
C GLU A 134 2.27 -29.18 -3.51
N PRO A 135 1.83 -29.49 -2.27
CA PRO A 135 0.52 -29.04 -1.79
C PRO A 135 0.38 -27.52 -1.75
N ALA A 136 1.43 -26.80 -1.33
CA ALA A 136 1.46 -25.35 -1.33
C ALA A 136 1.40 -24.79 -2.77
N LEU A 137 2.23 -25.31 -3.68
CA LEU A 137 2.27 -24.88 -5.08
C LEU A 137 0.94 -25.13 -5.81
N ALA A 138 0.28 -26.27 -5.52
CA ALA A 138 -1.05 -26.54 -6.07
C ALA A 138 -2.12 -25.56 -5.56
N ALA A 139 -1.98 -25.02 -4.35
CA ALA A 139 -2.84 -23.95 -3.84
C ALA A 139 -2.51 -22.61 -4.51
N VAL A 140 -1.22 -22.27 -4.61
CA VAL A 140 -0.71 -21.06 -5.27
C VAL A 140 -1.23 -20.96 -6.70
N GLU A 141 -1.17 -22.02 -7.51
CA GLU A 141 -1.60 -22.03 -8.92
C GLU A 141 -3.03 -21.56 -9.16
N ARG A 142 -3.90 -21.70 -8.16
CA ARG A 142 -5.31 -21.29 -8.23
C ARG A 142 -5.56 -19.84 -7.88
N VAL A 143 -4.53 -19.14 -7.39
CA VAL A 143 -4.65 -17.76 -6.93
C VAL A 143 -4.60 -16.81 -8.13
N GLU A 144 -5.65 -16.06 -8.35
CA GLU A 144 -5.74 -15.10 -9.46
C GLU A 144 -5.01 -13.78 -9.13
N ARG A 145 -5.06 -13.35 -7.87
CA ARG A 145 -4.47 -12.08 -7.38
C ARG A 145 -3.65 -12.35 -6.11
N ASP A 146 -2.55 -11.68 -5.97
CA ASP A 146 -1.57 -11.84 -4.89
C ASP A 146 -2.15 -11.68 -3.48
N ASN A 147 -3.06 -10.73 -3.29
CA ASN A 147 -3.68 -10.47 -1.99
C ASN A 147 -4.45 -11.67 -1.40
N ALA A 148 -4.81 -12.66 -2.21
CA ALA A 148 -5.46 -13.89 -1.76
C ALA A 148 -4.47 -15.02 -1.39
N LEU A 149 -3.15 -14.82 -1.57
CA LEU A 149 -2.15 -15.88 -1.47
C LEU A 149 -2.09 -16.51 -0.08
N ALA A 150 -1.98 -15.72 0.98
CA ALA A 150 -1.91 -16.23 2.35
C ALA A 150 -3.15 -17.04 2.72
N ARG A 151 -4.34 -16.56 2.34
CA ARG A 151 -5.59 -17.25 2.57
C ARG A 151 -5.65 -18.59 1.85
N ALA A 152 -5.30 -18.63 0.56
CA ALA A 152 -5.31 -19.86 -0.23
C ALA A 152 -4.38 -20.94 0.35
N LEU A 153 -3.19 -20.54 0.81
CA LEU A 153 -2.24 -21.43 1.47
C LEU A 153 -2.78 -21.94 2.83
N SER A 154 -3.42 -21.06 3.60
CA SER A 154 -4.05 -21.43 4.87
C SER A 154 -5.21 -22.43 4.66
N GLU A 155 -6.05 -22.21 3.66
CA GLU A 155 -7.14 -23.13 3.28
C GLU A 155 -6.60 -24.49 2.79
N ALA A 156 -5.37 -24.53 2.26
CA ALA A 156 -4.67 -25.78 1.93
C ALA A 156 -4.06 -26.48 3.15
N GLY A 157 -4.22 -25.94 4.36
CA GLY A 157 -3.85 -26.59 5.62
C GLY A 157 -2.48 -26.19 6.18
N LEU A 158 -1.83 -25.16 5.61
CA LEU A 158 -0.59 -24.64 6.20
C LEU A 158 -0.91 -23.70 7.38
N PRO A 159 -0.24 -23.86 8.53
CA PRO A 159 -0.44 -22.95 9.66
C PRO A 159 0.11 -21.55 9.33
N VAL A 160 -0.58 -20.51 9.82
CA VAL A 160 -0.24 -19.10 9.57
C VAL A 160 0.36 -18.48 10.83
N ASP A 161 1.45 -17.75 10.66
CA ASP A 161 2.09 -16.90 11.64
C ASP A 161 2.06 -15.46 11.09
N GLU A 162 1.10 -14.66 11.54
CA GLU A 162 0.93 -13.28 11.08
C GLU A 162 1.93 -12.36 11.81
N LEU A 163 2.63 -11.52 11.05
CA LEU A 163 3.52 -10.51 11.59
C LEU A 163 2.73 -9.46 12.40
N ALA A 164 3.38 -8.84 13.37
CA ALA A 164 2.79 -7.70 14.06
C ALA A 164 2.47 -6.59 13.03
N ARG A 165 1.30 -5.99 13.17
CA ARG A 165 0.87 -4.91 12.27
C ARG A 165 1.42 -3.58 12.77
N THR A 166 2.54 -3.19 12.21
CA THR A 166 3.27 -1.93 12.47
C THR A 166 3.30 -1.10 11.20
N VAL A 167 3.81 0.13 11.26
CA VAL A 167 4.06 0.93 10.04
C VAL A 167 4.89 0.13 9.05
N THR A 168 5.95 -0.53 9.50
CA THR A 168 6.85 -1.34 8.67
C THR A 168 6.12 -2.43 7.87
N THR A 169 5.13 -3.09 8.46
CA THR A 169 4.40 -4.20 7.83
C THR A 169 3.11 -3.78 7.12
N GLN A 170 2.65 -2.54 7.31
CA GLN A 170 1.40 -2.04 6.73
C GLN A 170 1.61 -0.92 5.70
N MET A 171 2.84 -0.38 5.59
CA MET A 171 3.16 0.59 4.54
C MET A 171 3.34 -0.13 3.21
N ASP A 172 2.72 0.42 2.17
CA ASP A 172 2.77 -0.06 0.80
C ASP A 172 2.79 1.15 -0.15
N ILE A 173 3.37 0.99 -1.33
CA ILE A 173 3.41 2.02 -2.38
C ILE A 173 2.40 1.66 -3.46
N ASP A 174 1.17 2.13 -3.30
CA ASP A 174 0.06 1.93 -4.23
C ASP A 174 -0.25 3.16 -5.08
N SER A 175 0.08 4.34 -4.58
CA SER A 175 -0.36 5.61 -5.13
C SER A 175 0.59 6.77 -4.78
N PRO A 176 0.48 7.92 -5.44
CA PRO A 176 1.30 9.09 -5.12
C PRO A 176 1.16 9.59 -3.67
N SER A 177 0.00 9.40 -3.04
CA SER A 177 -0.17 9.77 -1.62
C SER A 177 0.84 9.05 -0.71
N ASP A 178 1.23 7.82 -1.05
CA ASP A 178 2.21 7.04 -0.30
C ASP A 178 3.61 7.63 -0.46
N LEU A 179 3.93 8.11 -1.67
CA LEU A 179 5.18 8.81 -1.94
C LEU A 179 5.27 10.14 -1.18
N LEU A 180 4.15 10.87 -1.05
CA LEU A 180 4.08 12.10 -0.25
C LEU A 180 4.32 11.80 1.24
N VAL A 181 3.74 10.72 1.77
CA VAL A 181 3.97 10.29 3.16
C VAL A 181 5.43 9.90 3.36
N LEU A 182 5.98 9.02 2.52
CA LEU A 182 7.38 8.56 2.63
C LEU A 182 8.38 9.69 2.43
N GLY A 183 8.13 10.61 1.48
CA GLY A 183 8.95 11.80 1.27
C GLY A 183 8.93 12.76 2.46
N LEU A 184 7.79 12.92 3.13
CA LEU A 184 7.65 13.78 4.30
C LEU A 184 8.32 13.15 5.54
N THR A 185 8.15 11.86 5.76
CA THR A 185 8.70 11.15 6.92
C THR A 185 10.20 10.85 6.76
N GLY A 186 10.70 10.83 5.53
CA GLY A 186 12.09 10.45 5.24
C GLY A 186 12.36 8.94 5.40
N GLU A 187 11.30 8.15 5.50
CA GLU A 187 11.37 6.70 5.67
C GLU A 187 11.62 5.98 4.34
N GLY A 188 12.08 4.73 4.44
CA GLY A 188 12.40 3.87 3.30
C GLY A 188 13.89 3.59 3.15
N GLY A 189 14.24 2.70 2.24
CA GLY A 189 15.62 2.35 1.91
C GLY A 189 16.35 3.46 1.13
N PRO A 190 17.68 3.32 0.94
CA PRO A 190 18.50 4.39 0.35
C PRO A 190 18.06 4.82 -1.06
N ARG A 191 17.74 3.86 -1.94
CA ARG A 191 17.33 4.15 -3.33
C ARG A 191 15.97 4.82 -3.38
N LEU A 192 15.03 4.34 -2.55
CA LEU A 192 13.72 4.96 -2.46
C LEU A 192 13.84 6.41 -1.97
N ARG A 193 14.61 6.68 -0.93
CA ARG A 193 14.84 8.04 -0.42
C ARG A 193 15.52 8.94 -1.44
N GLU A 194 16.50 8.43 -2.18
CA GLU A 194 17.16 9.18 -3.27
C GLU A 194 16.15 9.51 -4.38
N HIS A 195 15.33 8.54 -4.78
CA HIS A 195 14.28 8.76 -5.77
C HIS A 195 13.28 9.83 -5.30
N LEU A 196 12.78 9.74 -4.06
CA LEU A 196 11.83 10.71 -3.48
C LEU A 196 12.43 12.11 -3.35
N ALA A 197 13.72 12.22 -3.01
CA ALA A 197 14.42 13.51 -2.95
C ALA A 197 14.56 14.19 -4.33
N GLY A 198 14.56 13.41 -5.40
CA GLY A 198 14.55 13.91 -6.79
C GLY A 198 13.18 14.35 -7.30
N LEU A 199 12.10 13.98 -6.61
CA LEU A 199 10.77 14.46 -6.92
C LEU A 199 10.52 15.78 -6.20
N PRO A 200 9.79 16.74 -6.77
CA PRO A 200 9.33 17.95 -6.08
C PRO A 200 7.93 17.72 -5.47
N PRO A 201 7.74 16.85 -4.47
CA PRO A 201 6.42 16.64 -3.91
C PRO A 201 6.04 17.84 -3.05
N ASP A 202 4.88 18.43 -3.30
CA ASP A 202 4.30 19.38 -2.37
C ASP A 202 3.71 18.63 -1.15
N THR A 203 4.53 18.45 -0.15
CA THR A 203 4.12 17.83 1.13
C THR A 203 3.50 18.85 2.11
N ALA A 204 3.36 20.11 1.73
CA ALA A 204 2.90 21.16 2.63
C ALA A 204 1.53 20.87 3.25
N LEU A 205 0.61 20.29 2.46
CA LEU A 205 -0.71 19.90 2.95
C LEU A 205 -0.61 18.81 4.04
N TYR A 206 0.24 17.80 3.82
CA TYR A 206 0.50 16.73 4.79
C TYR A 206 1.20 17.26 6.04
N ALA A 207 2.22 18.11 5.89
CA ALA A 207 2.94 18.70 7.02
C ALA A 207 2.01 19.52 7.93
N ARG A 208 1.00 20.19 7.39
CA ARG A 208 -0.02 20.92 8.17
C ARG A 208 -0.86 20.02 9.06
N THR A 209 -0.99 18.73 8.77
CA THR A 209 -1.79 17.80 9.58
C THR A 209 -1.00 17.16 10.70
N LEU A 210 0.34 17.15 10.65
CA LEU A 210 1.17 16.47 11.66
C LEU A 210 0.90 16.95 13.09
N PRO A 211 0.84 18.26 13.40
CA PRO A 211 0.58 18.70 14.77
C PRO A 211 -0.75 18.22 15.35
N LEU A 212 -1.73 17.92 14.45
CA LEU A 212 -3.06 17.50 14.89
C LEU A 212 -3.03 16.14 15.59
N PHE A 213 -2.16 15.20 15.16
CA PHE A 213 -2.09 13.86 15.74
C PHE A 213 -1.67 13.87 17.22
N THR A 214 -0.88 14.84 17.63
CA THR A 214 -0.32 14.96 18.99
C THR A 214 -1.09 15.95 19.87
N ASP A 215 -2.08 16.67 19.34
CA ASP A 215 -2.88 17.65 20.06
C ASP A 215 -4.22 17.05 20.52
N ARG A 216 -4.46 17.00 21.84
CA ARG A 216 -5.70 16.50 22.46
C ARG A 216 -6.94 17.35 22.17
N ALA A 217 -6.78 18.60 21.77
CA ALA A 217 -7.88 19.48 21.41
C ALA A 217 -8.36 19.23 19.97
N SER A 218 -7.47 18.75 19.11
CA SER A 218 -7.73 18.52 17.69
C SER A 218 -8.63 17.31 17.43
N GLN A 219 -9.26 17.31 16.27
CA GLN A 219 -10.07 16.22 15.76
C GLN A 219 -9.80 16.00 14.28
N ILE A 220 -9.57 14.75 13.87
CA ILE A 220 -9.41 14.38 12.46
C ILE A 220 -10.61 13.55 11.98
N VAL A 221 -10.95 13.71 10.70
CA VAL A 221 -11.94 12.88 10.00
C VAL A 221 -11.20 11.89 9.11
N VAL A 222 -11.51 10.62 9.24
CA VAL A 222 -10.94 9.55 8.41
C VAL A 222 -12.09 8.80 7.75
N ALA A 223 -12.09 8.71 6.42
CA ALA A 223 -13.19 8.13 5.65
C ALA A 223 -12.70 7.23 4.52
N GLY A 224 -13.18 6.00 4.48
CA GLY A 224 -12.89 5.05 3.41
C GLY A 224 -12.63 3.64 3.87
N ARG A 225 -11.76 2.89 3.16
CA ARG A 225 -11.47 1.47 3.41
C ARG A 225 -10.55 1.25 4.62
N VAL A 226 -10.99 1.73 5.79
CA VAL A 226 -10.23 1.60 7.03
C VAL A 226 -10.46 0.22 7.65
N GLY A 227 -9.37 -0.49 7.97
CA GLY A 227 -9.41 -1.77 8.66
C GLY A 227 -9.58 -1.59 10.18
N SER A 228 -10.10 -2.64 10.86
CA SER A 228 -10.21 -2.64 12.33
C SER A 228 -8.87 -2.43 13.02
N HIS A 229 -7.77 -2.91 12.41
CA HIS A 229 -6.43 -2.72 12.95
C HIS A 229 -5.99 -1.24 12.88
N SER A 230 -6.19 -0.58 11.72
CA SER A 230 -5.87 0.85 11.57
C SER A 230 -6.69 1.70 12.53
N TRP A 231 -7.97 1.34 12.74
CA TRP A 231 -8.78 1.99 13.75
C TRP A 231 -8.24 1.78 15.17
N ALA A 232 -7.93 0.54 15.56
CA ALA A 232 -7.39 0.23 16.89
C ALA A 232 -6.04 0.92 17.14
N TYR A 233 -5.22 1.08 16.09
CA TYR A 233 -3.98 1.84 16.15
C TYR A 233 -4.26 3.34 16.41
N LEU A 234 -5.12 3.96 15.60
CA LEU A 234 -5.43 5.38 15.74
C LEU A 234 -6.05 5.69 17.11
N GLU A 235 -6.98 4.87 17.59
CA GLU A 235 -7.61 5.04 18.89
C GLU A 235 -6.60 4.98 20.04
N ARG A 236 -5.57 4.17 19.93
CA ARG A 236 -4.58 3.97 20.98
C ARG A 236 -3.40 4.93 20.90
N GLU A 237 -2.93 5.26 19.68
CA GLU A 237 -1.63 5.91 19.47
C GLU A 237 -1.75 7.40 19.10
N THR A 238 -2.93 7.91 18.76
CA THR A 238 -3.12 9.36 18.55
C THR A 238 -3.56 10.08 19.82
N ALA A 239 -3.14 11.33 20.01
CA ALA A 239 -3.69 12.17 21.08
C ALA A 239 -5.01 12.82 20.69
N CYS A 240 -5.22 13.09 19.41
CA CYS A 240 -6.43 13.75 18.89
C CYS A 240 -7.64 12.81 18.92
N ARG A 241 -8.82 13.42 18.77
CA ARG A 241 -10.06 12.67 18.53
C ARG A 241 -10.15 12.26 17.07
N VAL A 242 -10.58 11.03 16.82
CA VAL A 242 -10.75 10.50 15.46
C VAL A 242 -12.25 10.27 15.20
N ARG A 243 -12.76 10.87 14.13
CA ARG A 243 -14.08 10.58 13.58
C ARG A 243 -13.90 9.67 12.37
N LEU A 244 -14.36 8.42 12.51
CA LEU A 244 -14.11 7.37 11.53
C LEU A 244 -15.40 7.00 10.77
N PHE A 245 -15.30 6.99 9.44
CA PHE A 245 -16.28 6.41 8.51
C PHE A 245 -15.63 5.24 7.77
N ALA A 246 -15.64 4.05 8.38
CA ALA A 246 -15.04 2.84 7.80
C ALA A 246 -16.07 2.16 6.88
N GLU A 247 -15.82 2.16 5.58
CA GLU A 247 -16.74 1.69 4.55
C GLU A 247 -16.02 0.87 3.48
N GLU A 248 -16.71 -0.11 2.91
CA GLU A 248 -16.34 -0.84 1.69
C GLU A 248 -14.93 -1.46 1.69
N ARG A 249 -14.41 -1.85 2.87
CA ARG A 249 -13.19 -2.64 2.95
C ARG A 249 -13.36 -3.92 2.14
N GLY A 250 -12.38 -4.23 1.29
CA GLY A 250 -12.43 -5.40 0.41
C GLY A 250 -13.26 -5.23 -0.86
N MET A 251 -13.82 -4.06 -1.16
CA MET A 251 -14.71 -3.84 -2.32
C MET A 251 -14.08 -4.27 -3.66
N GLU A 252 -12.78 -4.15 -3.83
CA GLU A 252 -12.05 -4.60 -5.03
C GLU A 252 -11.87 -6.12 -5.04
N ALA A 253 -11.41 -6.69 -3.90
CA ALA A 253 -11.17 -8.12 -3.78
C ALA A 253 -12.45 -8.96 -3.91
N ASP A 254 -13.58 -8.41 -3.43
CA ASP A 254 -14.90 -9.05 -3.48
C ASP A 254 -15.68 -8.73 -4.77
N GLY A 255 -15.07 -7.98 -5.72
CA GLY A 255 -15.71 -7.56 -6.97
C GLY A 255 -16.90 -6.61 -6.79
N ARG A 256 -17.09 -6.02 -5.60
CA ARG A 256 -18.23 -5.13 -5.30
C ARG A 256 -18.15 -3.81 -6.04
N ALA A 257 -16.94 -3.27 -6.21
CA ALA A 257 -16.72 -2.05 -6.99
C ALA A 257 -17.09 -2.29 -8.47
N GLU A 258 -16.59 -3.37 -9.06
CA GLU A 258 -16.87 -3.76 -10.45
C GLU A 258 -18.36 -4.05 -10.68
N ALA A 259 -19.02 -4.73 -9.73
CA ALA A 259 -20.46 -5.01 -9.77
C ALA A 259 -21.33 -3.74 -9.53
N GLY A 260 -20.73 -2.58 -9.28
CA GLY A 260 -21.45 -1.35 -8.92
C GLY A 260 -22.27 -1.46 -7.64
N ALA A 261 -21.83 -2.34 -6.72
CA ALA A 261 -22.50 -2.62 -5.45
C ALA A 261 -21.90 -1.84 -4.26
N ALA A 262 -20.78 -1.14 -4.45
CA ALA A 262 -20.19 -0.29 -3.43
C ALA A 262 -21.13 0.87 -3.05
N ARG A 263 -21.27 1.15 -1.74
CA ARG A 263 -22.12 2.22 -1.22
C ARG A 263 -21.43 2.92 -0.05
N SER A 264 -21.59 4.23 0.00
CA SER A 264 -20.99 5.09 1.02
C SER A 264 -22.02 6.04 1.61
N LEU A 265 -22.05 6.15 2.94
CA LEU A 265 -22.86 7.15 3.64
C LEU A 265 -22.42 8.57 3.25
N LEU A 266 -21.09 8.79 3.17
CA LEU A 266 -20.55 10.07 2.70
C LEU A 266 -20.90 10.33 1.23
N GLY A 267 -20.94 9.27 0.40
CA GLY A 267 -21.41 9.37 -0.99
C GLY A 267 -22.85 9.84 -1.08
N PHE A 268 -23.77 9.25 -0.31
CA PHE A 268 -25.17 9.70 -0.25
C PHE A 268 -25.30 11.11 0.31
N PHE A 269 -24.51 11.46 1.33
CA PHE A 269 -24.51 12.82 1.86
C PHE A 269 -24.02 13.83 0.81
N LEU A 270 -22.92 13.54 0.14
CA LEU A 270 -22.40 14.37 -0.94
C LEU A 270 -23.43 14.58 -2.08
N GLU A 271 -24.15 13.53 -2.46
CA GLU A 271 -25.21 13.61 -3.48
C GLU A 271 -26.38 14.51 -3.04
N SER A 272 -26.66 14.52 -1.73
CA SER A 272 -27.77 15.29 -1.17
C SER A 272 -27.47 16.78 -1.05
N VAL A 273 -26.21 17.15 -0.74
CA VAL A 273 -25.85 18.53 -0.37
C VAL A 273 -24.93 19.23 -1.36
N GLY A 274 -24.29 18.49 -2.28
CA GLY A 274 -23.27 19.02 -3.20
C GLY A 274 -21.92 19.24 -2.56
N LEU A 275 -20.93 19.59 -3.41
CA LEU A 275 -19.50 19.66 -3.02
C LEU A 275 -19.25 20.72 -1.95
N ASP A 276 -19.74 21.93 -2.13
CA ASP A 276 -19.46 23.05 -1.22
C ASP A 276 -19.94 22.74 0.21
N ARG A 277 -21.20 22.35 0.36
CA ARG A 277 -21.75 22.03 1.67
C ARG A 277 -21.14 20.76 2.27
N PHE A 278 -20.71 19.82 1.44
CA PHE A 278 -20.00 18.63 1.90
C PHE A 278 -18.69 19.02 2.62
N PHE A 279 -17.83 19.83 2.00
CA PHE A 279 -16.57 20.26 2.59
C PHE A 279 -16.74 21.25 3.74
N GLU A 280 -17.74 22.14 3.69
CA GLU A 280 -18.13 22.96 4.83
C GLU A 280 -18.48 22.09 6.04
N THR A 281 -19.31 21.06 5.84
CA THR A 281 -19.69 20.15 6.92
C THR A 281 -18.49 19.37 7.47
N LEU A 282 -17.56 18.95 6.63
CA LEU A 282 -16.33 18.31 7.12
C LEU A 282 -15.52 19.24 8.02
N SER A 283 -15.48 20.56 7.74
CA SER A 283 -14.78 21.54 8.59
C SER A 283 -15.50 21.80 9.93
N GLU A 284 -16.80 21.51 10.04
CA GLU A 284 -17.52 21.50 11.32
C GLU A 284 -17.24 20.22 12.13
N LEU A 285 -16.73 19.15 11.47
CA LEU A 285 -16.51 17.83 12.05
C LEU A 285 -15.07 17.56 12.46
N GLY A 286 -14.10 18.31 11.93
CA GLY A 286 -12.70 18.10 12.23
C GLY A 286 -11.77 19.18 11.69
N ASP A 287 -10.53 19.15 12.16
CA ASP A 287 -9.46 20.08 11.79
C ASP A 287 -8.69 19.62 10.56
N ALA A 288 -8.84 18.35 10.17
CA ALA A 288 -8.35 17.77 8.91
C ALA A 288 -9.24 16.59 8.49
N ALA A 289 -9.22 16.26 7.19
CA ALA A 289 -9.90 15.09 6.64
C ALA A 289 -8.97 14.25 5.77
N PHE A 290 -9.03 12.93 5.95
CA PHE A 290 -8.35 11.92 5.13
C PHE A 290 -9.42 11.10 4.42
N ILE A 291 -9.42 11.10 3.09
CA ILE A 291 -10.52 10.53 2.29
C ILE A 291 -9.98 9.56 1.25
N ASP A 292 -10.41 8.29 1.32
CA ASP A 292 -10.24 7.31 0.26
C ASP A 292 -11.24 7.58 -0.88
N THR A 293 -10.79 8.27 -1.91
CA THR A 293 -11.62 8.68 -3.05
C THR A 293 -12.21 7.49 -3.81
N ARG A 294 -11.57 6.31 -3.75
CA ARG A 294 -12.01 5.10 -4.46
C ARG A 294 -13.36 4.61 -3.97
N VAL A 295 -13.68 4.82 -2.69
CA VAL A 295 -15.00 4.50 -2.12
C VAL A 295 -16.09 5.38 -2.72
N LEU A 296 -15.84 6.68 -2.87
CA LEU A 296 -16.79 7.61 -3.49
C LEU A 296 -16.97 7.32 -4.99
N LEU A 297 -15.88 7.00 -5.71
CA LEU A 297 -15.93 6.58 -7.11
C LEU A 297 -16.75 5.29 -7.26
N GLY A 298 -16.52 4.29 -6.42
CA GLY A 298 -17.30 3.04 -6.41
C GLY A 298 -18.79 3.28 -6.11
N HIS A 299 -19.11 4.14 -5.13
CA HIS A 299 -20.48 4.54 -4.80
C HIS A 299 -21.20 5.16 -6.00
N LYS A 300 -20.53 6.07 -6.69
CA LYS A 300 -21.05 6.78 -7.87
C LYS A 300 -20.97 5.94 -9.16
N ARG A 301 -20.36 4.76 -9.12
CA ARG A 301 -20.11 3.90 -10.29
C ARG A 301 -19.29 4.61 -11.38
N ILE A 302 -18.31 5.40 -10.95
CA ILE A 302 -17.42 6.13 -11.85
C ILE A 302 -16.13 5.32 -12.04
N ALA A 303 -15.85 4.95 -13.31
CA ALA A 303 -14.61 4.30 -13.71
C ALA A 303 -13.55 5.36 -14.08
N ALA A 304 -13.00 6.05 -13.07
CA ALA A 304 -11.88 6.96 -13.28
C ALA A 304 -10.61 6.18 -13.65
N SER A 305 -9.81 6.70 -14.59
CA SER A 305 -8.52 6.13 -14.94
C SER A 305 -7.56 6.11 -13.73
N ARG A 306 -6.54 5.26 -13.78
CA ARG A 306 -5.51 5.27 -12.73
C ARG A 306 -4.80 6.62 -12.69
N GLN A 307 -4.45 7.17 -13.86
CA GLN A 307 -3.90 8.51 -13.98
C GLN A 307 -4.76 9.56 -13.29
N ASP A 308 -6.07 9.60 -13.54
CA ASP A 308 -6.96 10.59 -12.91
C ASP A 308 -7.00 10.45 -11.38
N ARG A 309 -7.04 9.19 -10.87
CA ARG A 309 -6.99 8.94 -9.42
C ARG A 309 -5.67 9.40 -8.81
N PHE A 310 -4.55 9.16 -9.48
CA PHE A 310 -3.22 9.57 -9.04
C PHE A 310 -3.05 11.10 -9.05
N LEU A 311 -3.57 11.76 -10.07
CA LEU A 311 -3.60 13.23 -10.12
C LEU A 311 -4.48 13.82 -9.02
N SER A 312 -5.57 13.15 -8.67
CA SER A 312 -6.40 13.54 -7.51
C SER A 312 -5.65 13.41 -6.18
N ASP A 313 -4.88 12.33 -6.01
CA ASP A 313 -4.06 12.11 -4.81
C ASP A 313 -2.95 13.19 -4.65
N LEU A 314 -2.44 13.71 -5.77
CA LEU A 314 -1.48 14.83 -5.81
C LEU A 314 -2.12 16.21 -5.67
N GLY A 315 -3.44 16.33 -5.76
CA GLY A 315 -4.12 17.62 -5.75
C GLY A 315 -3.92 18.42 -7.05
N GLU A 316 -3.91 17.75 -8.20
CA GLU A 316 -3.73 18.35 -9.53
C GLU A 316 -5.05 18.33 -10.36
N PRO A 317 -6.11 19.04 -9.95
CA PRO A 317 -7.43 18.94 -10.56
C PRO A 317 -7.46 19.31 -12.04
N ASP A 318 -6.61 20.25 -12.47
CA ASP A 318 -6.64 20.74 -13.85
C ASP A 318 -6.16 19.71 -14.88
N ALA A 319 -5.42 18.70 -14.44
CA ALA A 319 -4.95 17.60 -15.26
C ALA A 319 -5.91 16.38 -15.26
N ILE A 320 -6.95 16.36 -14.40
CA ILE A 320 -7.92 15.26 -14.28
C ILE A 320 -8.94 15.34 -15.40
N SER A 321 -9.13 14.24 -16.13
CA SER A 321 -10.09 14.13 -17.22
C SER A 321 -11.51 13.84 -16.72
N GLU A 322 -11.67 13.00 -15.68
CA GLU A 322 -12.96 12.62 -15.14
C GLU A 322 -13.61 13.83 -14.41
N PRO A 323 -14.83 14.28 -14.82
CA PRO A 323 -15.39 15.54 -14.35
C PRO A 323 -15.69 15.58 -12.85
N PHE A 324 -16.29 14.53 -12.30
CA PHE A 324 -16.61 14.49 -10.87
C PHE A 324 -15.34 14.53 -10.01
N LEU A 325 -14.35 13.71 -10.35
CA LEU A 325 -13.11 13.62 -9.59
C LEU A 325 -12.30 14.93 -9.65
N ARG A 326 -12.28 15.56 -10.82
CA ARG A 326 -11.69 16.90 -11.01
C ARG A 326 -12.33 17.93 -10.09
N ASP A 327 -13.67 18.02 -10.12
CA ASP A 327 -14.41 19.01 -9.34
C ASP A 327 -14.33 18.70 -7.83
N PHE A 328 -14.37 17.43 -7.45
CA PHE A 328 -14.16 16.98 -6.08
C PHE A 328 -12.78 17.36 -5.55
N THR A 329 -11.72 17.09 -6.33
CA THR A 329 -10.33 17.44 -5.97
C THR A 329 -10.17 18.95 -5.83
N ARG A 330 -10.74 19.75 -6.75
CA ARG A 330 -10.70 21.22 -6.68
C ARG A 330 -11.41 21.73 -5.43
N SER A 331 -12.56 21.19 -5.10
CA SER A 331 -13.31 21.58 -3.90
C SER A 331 -12.59 21.14 -2.61
N ALA A 332 -11.92 19.99 -2.63
CA ALA A 332 -11.10 19.53 -1.50
C ALA A 332 -9.93 20.50 -1.21
N LEU A 333 -9.24 20.98 -2.26
CA LEU A 333 -8.16 21.96 -2.11
C LEU A 333 -8.64 23.35 -1.64
N ALA A 334 -9.86 23.71 -2.00
CA ALA A 334 -10.49 24.99 -1.58
C ALA A 334 -11.18 24.89 -0.20
N ALA A 335 -11.22 23.72 0.40
CA ALA A 335 -11.90 23.47 1.67
C ALA A 335 -11.29 24.29 2.83
N PRO A 336 -12.10 24.66 3.85
CA PRO A 336 -11.60 25.43 5.00
C PRO A 336 -10.59 24.67 5.88
N LEU A 337 -10.54 23.33 5.75
CA LEU A 337 -9.61 22.44 6.46
C LEU A 337 -8.67 21.73 5.47
N PRO A 338 -7.50 21.24 5.90
CA PRO A 338 -6.70 20.33 5.09
C PRO A 338 -7.48 19.06 4.74
N VAL A 339 -7.59 18.73 3.44
CA VAL A 339 -8.20 17.48 2.97
C VAL A 339 -7.16 16.69 2.19
N LEU A 340 -6.78 15.53 2.71
CA LEU A 340 -5.83 14.62 2.07
C LEU A 340 -6.61 13.53 1.34
N LEU A 341 -6.38 13.43 0.04
CA LEU A 341 -7.00 12.45 -0.83
C LEU A 341 -6.02 11.31 -1.08
N GLY A 342 -6.53 10.09 -1.13
CA GLY A 342 -5.67 8.93 -1.39
C GLY A 342 -6.46 7.65 -1.59
N GLY A 343 -5.75 6.53 -1.48
CA GLY A 343 -6.27 5.18 -1.56
C GLY A 343 -6.27 4.44 -0.22
N HIS A 344 -6.34 3.12 -0.30
CA HIS A 344 -6.35 2.25 0.87
C HIS A 344 -5.06 2.33 1.70
N SER A 345 -3.91 2.44 1.05
CA SER A 345 -2.60 2.53 1.69
C SER A 345 -2.49 3.77 2.59
N LEU A 346 -2.98 4.94 2.13
CA LEU A 346 -3.08 6.14 2.97
C LEU A 346 -3.92 5.88 4.24
N MET A 347 -5.04 5.14 4.12
CA MET A 347 -5.95 4.82 5.25
C MET A 347 -5.39 3.75 6.20
N SER A 348 -4.28 3.11 5.86
CA SER A 348 -3.61 2.09 6.67
C SER A 348 -2.21 2.54 7.09
N GLY A 349 -1.17 2.06 6.41
CA GLY A 349 0.23 2.40 6.70
C GLY A 349 0.52 3.90 6.66
N GLY A 350 -0.11 4.64 5.73
CA GLY A 350 0.08 6.08 5.60
C GLY A 350 -0.32 6.88 6.84
N LEU A 351 -1.52 6.64 7.40
CA LEU A 351 -1.95 7.29 8.65
C LEU A 351 -1.06 6.89 9.85
N MET A 352 -0.60 5.64 9.89
CA MET A 352 0.30 5.19 10.95
C MET A 352 1.66 5.90 10.85
N ALA A 353 2.24 6.00 9.64
CA ALA A 353 3.51 6.68 9.40
C ALA A 353 3.44 8.17 9.74
N LEU A 354 2.36 8.86 9.35
CA LEU A 354 2.14 10.26 9.70
C LEU A 354 2.05 10.47 11.22
N ASN A 355 1.34 9.59 11.94
CA ASN A 355 1.23 9.68 13.38
C ASN A 355 2.58 9.45 14.08
N GLU A 356 3.33 8.41 13.71
CA GLU A 356 4.66 8.15 14.30
C GLU A 356 5.62 9.30 14.04
N HIS A 357 5.60 9.85 12.82
CA HIS A 357 6.43 11.02 12.50
C HIS A 357 6.02 12.26 13.29
N ALA A 358 4.72 12.51 13.49
CA ALA A 358 4.21 13.60 14.31
C ALA A 358 4.69 13.51 15.76
N TRP A 359 4.67 12.31 16.36
CA TRP A 359 5.20 12.09 17.70
C TRP A 359 6.71 12.32 17.75
N ALA A 360 7.47 11.81 16.78
CA ALA A 360 8.92 12.02 16.71
C ALA A 360 9.29 13.51 16.64
N LEU A 361 8.56 14.31 15.88
CA LEU A 361 8.76 15.77 15.81
C LEU A 361 8.37 16.46 17.13
N SER A 362 7.30 16.03 17.78
CA SER A 362 6.85 16.60 19.06
C SER A 362 7.89 16.37 20.17
N GLU A 363 8.52 15.21 20.20
CA GLU A 363 9.58 14.88 21.18
C GLU A 363 10.87 15.66 20.94
N GLN A 364 11.19 16.00 19.70
CA GLN A 364 12.38 16.80 19.35
C GLN A 364 12.20 18.30 19.64
N GLY A 365 10.95 18.79 19.71
CA GLY A 365 10.61 20.18 19.99
C GLY A 365 10.31 20.48 21.45
N ALA A 366 10.26 19.44 22.29
CA ALA A 366 10.03 19.54 23.74
C ALA A 366 11.36 19.55 24.51
#